data_88ea59afc2e7e7e5d74647b4ba616e2a
#
_entry.id   88ea59afc2e7e7e5d74647b4ba616e2a
#
_cell.length_a   1.000
_cell.length_b   1.000
_cell.length_c   1.000
_cell.angle_alpha   90.00
_cell.angle_beta   90.00
_cell.angle_gamma   90.00
#
_symmetry.space_group_name_H-M   'P 1'
#
loop_
_entity.id
_entity.type
_entity.pdbx_description
1 polymer ?
#
loop_
_entity_poly.entity_id
_entity_poly.type
_entity_poly.pdbx_seq_one_letter_code
_entity_poly.pdbx_strand_id
1 'polypeptide(L)'
;MIAKTFSLCAVVAAAATLAALVGCGSTTTDSTSSTSEAASTAAMTTSAEPPRTDQAQPATDGTVVEVSIAGGTVTPTNGQAQGTVGKPIVLQVTSDVADQLHVHSTPEHTFNIEPRPDQTFEFTVDVPGQVDIELHDLNRTVVTIQVRP
;
A
#
# COMPACT_ATOMS: atom_id res chain seq x y z
N MET A 1 -25.39 -20.56 38.91
CA MET A 1 -24.61 -21.76 38.59
C MET A 1 -25.02 -22.19 37.19
N ILE A 2 -24.27 -21.85 36.17
CA ILE A 2 -24.52 -22.24 34.77
C ILE A 2 -23.23 -22.85 34.24
N ALA A 3 -23.30 -24.12 33.88
CA ALA A 3 -22.20 -24.98 33.51
C ALA A 3 -21.62 -24.58 32.11
N LYS A 4 -20.30 -24.50 32.03
CA LYS A 4 -19.52 -24.40 30.79
C LYS A 4 -19.45 -25.79 30.15
N THR A 5 -20.01 -25.93 28.97
CA THR A 5 -19.79 -27.10 28.11
C THR A 5 -18.60 -26.82 27.19
N PHE A 6 -17.50 -27.53 27.44
CA PHE A 6 -16.36 -27.62 26.52
C PHE A 6 -16.72 -28.62 25.42
N SER A 7 -16.73 -28.13 24.18
CA SER A 7 -16.82 -29.00 23.00
C SER A 7 -15.42 -29.20 22.43
N LEU A 8 -14.94 -30.41 22.58
CA LEU A 8 -13.69 -30.92 22.03
C LEU A 8 -14.01 -31.46 20.63
N CYS A 9 -13.48 -30.87 19.57
CA CYS A 9 -13.52 -31.47 18.24
C CYS A 9 -12.12 -31.59 17.65
N ALA A 10 -11.80 -32.80 17.55
CA ALA A 10 -10.88 -33.65 16.83
C ALA A 10 -10.04 -33.06 15.72
N VAL A 11 -8.74 -33.35 15.88
CA VAL A 11 -7.66 -33.35 14.91
C VAL A 11 -7.93 -34.40 13.82
N VAL A 12 -7.90 -34.02 12.57
CA VAL A 12 -7.69 -34.93 11.43
C VAL A 12 -6.44 -34.51 10.70
N ALA A 13 -5.43 -35.33 10.86
CA ALA A 13 -4.20 -35.31 10.05
C ALA A 13 -4.47 -36.07 8.75
N ALA A 14 -4.12 -35.49 7.62
CA ALA A 14 -3.96 -36.22 6.36
C ALA A 14 -2.64 -35.82 5.71
N ALA A 15 -1.77 -36.81 5.59
CA ALA A 15 -0.44 -36.76 4.99
C ALA A 15 -0.48 -37.18 3.51
N ALA A 16 0.62 -36.84 2.83
CA ALA A 16 1.17 -37.39 1.58
C ALA A 16 0.55 -36.83 0.28
N THR A 17 1.36 -36.40 -0.72
CA THR A 17 2.36 -37.16 -1.44
C THR A 17 3.31 -36.28 -2.27
N LEU A 18 4.57 -36.70 -2.37
CA LEU A 18 5.62 -36.27 -3.29
C LEU A 18 5.24 -36.55 -4.75
N ALA A 19 5.60 -35.64 -5.67
CA ALA A 19 5.96 -35.98 -7.03
C ALA A 19 7.05 -35.03 -7.55
N ALA A 20 8.25 -35.58 -7.70
CA ALA A 20 9.38 -34.96 -8.39
C ALA A 20 9.23 -35.20 -9.90
N LEU A 21 9.48 -34.17 -10.71
CA LEU A 21 9.79 -34.32 -12.14
C LEU A 21 10.92 -33.39 -12.52
N VAL A 22 12.07 -34.01 -12.72
CA VAL A 22 13.27 -33.49 -13.36
C VAL A 22 12.99 -33.40 -14.86
N GLY A 23 13.30 -32.27 -15.46
CA GLY A 23 13.28 -32.06 -16.89
C GLY A 23 14.37 -31.08 -17.32
N CYS A 24 15.58 -31.62 -17.60
CA CYS A 24 16.63 -30.93 -18.34
C CYS A 24 16.24 -30.83 -19.82
N GLY A 25 16.46 -29.65 -20.41
CA GLY A 25 16.36 -29.44 -21.84
C GLY A 25 17.22 -28.26 -22.25
N SER A 26 18.50 -28.54 -22.51
CA SER A 26 19.44 -27.64 -23.21
C SER A 26 19.17 -27.71 -24.70
N THR A 27 19.06 -26.58 -25.42
CA THR A 27 19.42 -26.48 -26.82
C THR A 27 20.03 -25.12 -27.10
N THR A 28 21.31 -25.19 -27.34
CA THR A 28 22.17 -24.22 -28.01
C THR A 28 21.83 -24.20 -29.49
N THR A 29 21.71 -23.04 -30.12
CA THR A 29 22.05 -22.80 -31.52
C THR A 29 22.45 -21.36 -31.73
N ASP A 30 23.59 -21.19 -31.98
CA ASP A 30 24.62 -20.51 -32.75
C ASP A 30 24.12 -20.02 -34.13
N SER A 31 24.85 -18.96 -34.58
CA SER A 31 24.95 -18.40 -35.95
C SER A 31 24.05 -17.18 -36.20
N THR A 32 24.51 -16.06 -36.74
CA THR A 32 25.70 -15.70 -37.52
C THR A 32 25.64 -14.18 -37.75
N SER A 33 26.78 -13.54 -37.77
CA SER A 33 27.07 -12.19 -38.23
C SER A 33 26.39 -11.79 -39.53
N SER A 34 25.93 -10.54 -39.60
CA SER A 34 26.02 -9.78 -40.87
C SER A 34 26.14 -8.30 -40.57
N THR A 35 27.31 -7.80 -40.85
CA THR A 35 27.69 -6.40 -41.03
C THR A 35 26.88 -5.81 -42.17
N SER A 36 26.28 -4.64 -41.96
CA SER A 36 26.06 -3.67 -43.03
C SER A 36 26.01 -2.28 -42.46
N GLU A 37 27.02 -1.55 -42.84
CA GLU A 37 27.23 -0.12 -42.73
C GLU A 37 26.31 0.59 -43.70
N ALA A 38 25.61 1.64 -43.29
CA ALA A 38 25.49 2.90 -44.04
C ALA A 38 24.59 3.93 -43.37
N ALA A 39 25.18 5.10 -43.17
CA ALA A 39 24.66 6.44 -43.34
C ALA A 39 23.49 6.97 -42.49
N SER A 40 23.88 7.77 -41.48
CA SER A 40 23.52 9.18 -41.33
C SER A 40 22.13 9.61 -41.81
N THR A 41 21.25 9.94 -40.86
CA THR A 41 20.46 11.18 -40.92
C THR A 41 19.99 11.54 -39.52
N ALA A 42 20.43 12.67 -39.04
CA ALA A 42 19.98 13.30 -37.82
C ALA A 42 18.49 13.68 -37.97
N ALA A 43 17.65 13.04 -37.20
CA ALA A 43 16.30 13.55 -36.91
C ALA A 43 16.24 13.81 -35.41
N MET A 44 16.31 15.12 -35.08
CA MET A 44 15.96 15.63 -33.78
C MET A 44 14.48 15.26 -33.52
N THR A 45 14.25 14.19 -32.80
CA THR A 45 12.92 13.93 -32.26
C THR A 45 12.90 14.62 -30.91
N THR A 46 12.30 15.81 -30.89
CA THR A 46 11.83 16.49 -29.69
C THR A 46 10.97 15.48 -28.93
N SER A 47 11.51 14.94 -27.85
CA SER A 47 10.75 14.16 -26.87
C SER A 47 9.78 15.13 -26.22
N ALA A 48 8.56 15.15 -26.70
CA ALA A 48 7.48 15.84 -26.02
C ALA A 48 7.21 15.05 -24.73
N GLU A 49 7.74 15.55 -23.62
CA GLU A 49 7.31 15.22 -22.27
C GLU A 49 5.78 15.42 -22.24
N PRO A 50 4.99 14.39 -21.86
CA PRO A 50 3.55 14.60 -21.73
C PRO A 50 3.33 15.71 -20.69
N PRO A 51 2.38 16.63 -20.93
CA PRO A 51 2.09 17.67 -19.97
C PRO A 51 1.74 16.99 -18.65
N ARG A 52 2.54 17.24 -17.62
CA ARG A 52 2.15 16.98 -16.25
C ARG A 52 0.92 17.82 -16.03
N THR A 53 -0.22 17.17 -16.01
CA THR A 53 -1.44 17.79 -15.52
C THR A 53 -1.17 18.07 -14.05
N ASP A 54 -0.73 19.27 -13.78
CA ASP A 54 -0.71 19.86 -12.45
C ASP A 54 -2.21 19.94 -12.07
N GLN A 55 -2.73 18.84 -11.53
CA GLN A 55 -4.00 18.89 -10.84
C GLN A 55 -3.69 19.72 -9.60
N ALA A 56 -4.02 21.00 -9.69
CA ALA A 56 -4.07 21.89 -8.55
C ALA A 56 -5.00 21.23 -7.52
N GLN A 57 -4.39 20.41 -6.66
CA GLN A 57 -4.99 19.94 -5.44
C GLN A 57 -5.43 21.20 -4.68
N PRO A 58 -6.68 21.27 -4.22
CA PRO A 58 -7.08 22.40 -3.37
C PRO A 58 -6.01 22.50 -2.30
N ALA A 59 -5.44 23.67 -2.12
CA ALA A 59 -4.47 23.96 -1.08
C ALA A 59 -5.19 23.91 0.28
N THR A 60 -5.55 22.72 0.71
CA THR A 60 -5.79 22.43 2.11
C THR A 60 -4.42 22.50 2.76
N ASP A 61 -4.27 23.40 3.70
CA ASP A 61 -3.03 23.63 4.46
C ASP A 61 -2.64 22.41 5.32
N GLY A 62 -3.04 21.21 4.88
CA GLY A 62 -2.94 19.91 5.52
C GLY A 62 -2.37 18.81 4.63
N THR A 63 -2.15 17.64 5.23
CA THR A 63 -1.64 16.43 4.56
C THR A 63 -2.82 15.54 4.17
N VAL A 64 -2.90 15.12 2.91
CA VAL A 64 -3.90 14.15 2.43
C VAL A 64 -3.19 12.84 2.08
N VAL A 65 -3.72 11.72 2.58
CA VAL A 65 -3.25 10.37 2.27
C VAL A 65 -4.42 9.56 1.73
N GLU A 66 -4.27 9.07 0.51
CA GLU A 66 -5.24 8.17 -0.10
C GLU A 66 -4.91 6.72 0.26
N VAL A 67 -5.89 5.96 0.71
CA VAL A 67 -5.76 4.56 1.15
C VAL A 67 -6.76 3.69 0.41
N SER A 68 -6.27 2.66 -0.23
CA SER A 68 -7.11 1.65 -0.88
C SER A 68 -6.86 0.28 -0.25
N ILE A 69 -7.95 -0.39 0.14
CA ILE A 69 -7.93 -1.76 0.68
C ILE A 69 -8.83 -2.59 -0.21
N ALA A 70 -8.23 -3.54 -0.92
CA ALA A 70 -8.94 -4.38 -1.87
C ALA A 70 -8.33 -5.79 -1.94
N GLY A 71 -9.16 -6.83 -1.77
CA GLY A 71 -8.73 -8.22 -1.84
C GLY A 71 -7.58 -8.56 -0.88
N GLY A 72 -7.54 -7.96 0.30
CA GLY A 72 -6.47 -8.13 1.29
C GLY A 72 -5.18 -7.38 0.99
N THR A 73 -5.18 -6.56 -0.07
CA THR A 73 -4.05 -5.69 -0.43
C THR A 73 -4.32 -4.27 0.04
N VAL A 74 -3.31 -3.67 0.68
CA VAL A 74 -3.35 -2.30 1.19
C VAL A 74 -2.41 -1.42 0.38
N THR A 75 -2.88 -0.30 -0.10
CA THR A 75 -2.09 0.70 -0.84
C THR A 75 -2.35 2.10 -0.27
N PRO A 76 -1.32 2.85 0.16
CA PRO A 76 0.07 2.42 0.25
C PRO A 76 0.30 1.40 1.38
N THR A 77 1.40 0.67 1.34
CA THR A 77 1.93 -0.12 2.46
C THR A 77 3.32 0.41 2.81
N ASN A 78 3.55 0.74 4.07
CA ASN A 78 4.77 1.40 4.55
C ASN A 78 5.09 2.67 3.76
N GLY A 79 4.06 3.43 3.37
CA GLY A 79 4.20 4.73 2.72
C GLY A 79 4.89 5.75 3.63
N GLN A 80 5.38 6.83 3.03
CA GLN A 80 5.98 7.94 3.76
C GLN A 80 5.28 9.25 3.38
N ALA A 81 4.94 10.04 4.39
CA ALA A 81 4.34 11.36 4.19
C ALA A 81 4.94 12.38 5.16
N GLN A 82 4.63 13.64 4.95
CA GLN A 82 5.03 14.72 5.84
C GLN A 82 3.77 15.46 6.34
N GLY A 83 3.79 15.87 7.59
CA GLY A 83 2.77 16.68 8.22
C GLY A 83 3.36 17.83 9.00
N THR A 84 2.53 18.73 9.46
CA THR A 84 2.90 19.86 10.32
C THR A 84 2.03 19.82 11.57
N VAL A 85 2.63 20.11 12.71
CA VAL A 85 1.93 20.19 14.01
C VAL A 85 0.70 21.09 13.92
N GLY A 86 -0.44 20.61 14.41
CA GLY A 86 -1.70 21.33 14.45
C GLY A 86 -2.37 21.54 13.08
N LYS A 87 -1.78 21.05 11.99
CA LYS A 87 -2.42 21.06 10.68
C LYS A 87 -3.24 19.78 10.46
N PRO A 88 -4.34 19.86 9.71
CA PRO A 88 -5.17 18.69 9.41
C PRO A 88 -4.39 17.61 8.66
N ILE A 89 -4.59 16.37 9.06
CA ILE A 89 -4.20 15.18 8.32
C ILE A 89 -5.49 14.47 7.95
N VAL A 90 -5.69 14.25 6.66
CA VAL A 90 -6.90 13.67 6.09
C VAL A 90 -6.55 12.34 5.44
N LEU A 91 -7.23 11.28 5.86
CA LEU A 91 -7.16 9.96 5.26
C LEU A 91 -8.41 9.75 4.41
N GLN A 92 -8.23 9.54 3.12
CA GLN A 92 -9.30 9.18 2.18
C GLN A 92 -9.23 7.68 1.94
N VAL A 93 -10.21 6.93 2.45
CA VAL A 93 -10.16 5.47 2.50
C VAL A 93 -11.26 4.85 1.64
N THR A 94 -10.86 3.98 0.73
CA THR A 94 -11.76 3.06 0.02
C THR A 94 -11.42 1.64 0.45
N SER A 95 -12.41 0.88 0.92
CA SER A 95 -12.20 -0.48 1.41
C SER A 95 -13.31 -1.43 0.97
N ASP A 96 -12.95 -2.67 0.71
CA ASP A 96 -13.87 -3.80 0.49
C ASP A 96 -14.12 -4.63 1.75
N VAL A 97 -13.40 -4.35 2.84
CA VAL A 97 -13.53 -5.01 4.14
C VAL A 97 -13.64 -4.01 5.28
N ALA A 98 -14.22 -4.44 6.39
CA ALA A 98 -14.16 -3.68 7.65
C ALA A 98 -12.77 -3.85 8.28
N ASP A 99 -12.27 -2.79 8.92
CA ASP A 99 -11.01 -2.78 9.68
C ASP A 99 -11.03 -1.61 10.66
N GLN A 100 -9.99 -1.48 11.45
CA GLN A 100 -9.76 -0.34 12.34
C GLN A 100 -8.43 0.32 12.03
N LEU A 101 -8.47 1.61 11.70
CA LEU A 101 -7.28 2.46 11.60
C LEU A 101 -6.87 2.94 12.99
N HIS A 102 -5.61 2.70 13.32
CA HIS A 102 -4.97 3.14 14.53
C HIS A 102 -3.87 4.14 14.21
N VAL A 103 -3.94 5.34 14.79
CA VAL A 103 -2.97 6.42 14.60
C VAL A 103 -2.15 6.58 15.87
N HIS A 104 -0.89 6.21 15.82
CA HIS A 104 0.04 6.30 16.94
C HIS A 104 0.56 7.73 17.13
N SER A 105 -0.32 8.62 17.56
CA SER A 105 -0.02 10.05 17.77
C SER A 105 -0.33 10.48 19.21
N THR A 106 -0.07 11.74 19.49
CA THR A 106 -0.53 12.41 20.71
C THR A 106 -1.37 13.64 20.32
N PRO A 107 -2.70 13.60 20.59
CA PRO A 107 -3.49 12.48 21.09
C PRO A 107 -3.54 11.30 20.11
N GLU A 108 -3.80 10.10 20.63
CA GLU A 108 -4.02 8.90 19.84
C GLU A 108 -5.42 8.92 19.20
N HIS A 109 -5.54 8.39 17.96
CA HIS A 109 -6.82 8.33 17.28
C HIS A 109 -7.08 6.91 16.75
N THR A 110 -8.35 6.53 16.76
CA THR A 110 -8.83 5.25 16.22
C THR A 110 -10.08 5.50 15.39
N PHE A 111 -10.11 4.96 14.18
CA PHE A 111 -11.23 5.10 13.26
C PHE A 111 -11.70 3.73 12.77
N ASN A 112 -13.00 3.51 12.73
CA ASN A 112 -13.58 2.31 12.15
C ASN A 112 -13.75 2.50 10.65
N ILE A 113 -13.18 1.58 9.86
CA ILE A 113 -13.36 1.48 8.42
C ILE A 113 -14.52 0.54 8.14
N GLU A 114 -15.42 0.96 7.26
CA GLU A 114 -16.49 0.14 6.74
C GLU A 114 -16.14 -0.37 5.33
N PRO A 115 -16.75 -1.50 4.86
CA PRO A 115 -16.57 -1.97 3.50
C PRO A 115 -17.36 -1.09 2.50
N ARG A 116 -16.84 0.09 2.22
CA ARG A 116 -17.41 1.07 1.28
C ARG A 116 -16.35 2.04 0.76
N PRO A 117 -16.58 2.68 -0.39
CA PRO A 117 -15.70 3.72 -0.91
C PRO A 117 -15.85 5.06 -0.15
N ASP A 118 -14.94 5.98 -0.45
CA ASP A 118 -14.99 7.41 -0.15
C ASP A 118 -15.24 7.76 1.32
N GLN A 119 -14.56 7.06 2.24
CA GLN A 119 -14.54 7.40 3.65
C GLN A 119 -13.46 8.44 3.92
N THR A 120 -13.78 9.45 4.72
CA THR A 120 -12.83 10.49 5.09
C THR A 120 -12.69 10.54 6.60
N PHE A 121 -11.45 10.47 7.07
CA PHE A 121 -11.08 10.60 8.47
C PHE A 121 -10.09 11.75 8.62
N GLU A 122 -10.36 12.66 9.55
CA GLU A 122 -9.53 13.83 9.80
C GLU A 122 -9.08 13.86 11.25
N PHE A 123 -7.81 14.21 11.46
CA PHE A 123 -7.23 14.39 12.78
C PHE A 123 -6.09 15.40 12.73
N THR A 124 -5.63 15.82 13.90
CA THR A 124 -4.44 16.67 14.08
C THR A 124 -3.45 15.99 15.02
N VAL A 125 -2.19 16.37 14.89
CA VAL A 125 -1.12 15.90 15.78
C VAL A 125 -0.49 17.10 16.45
N ASP A 126 -0.45 17.10 17.78
CA ASP A 126 -0.01 18.24 18.59
C ASP A 126 1.48 18.20 18.93
N VAL A 127 2.12 17.05 18.74
CA VAL A 127 3.52 16.83 19.08
C VAL A 127 4.31 16.44 17.83
N PRO A 128 5.43 17.12 17.52
CA PRO A 128 6.27 16.75 16.39
C PRO A 128 6.92 15.39 16.62
N GLY A 129 7.11 14.63 15.54
CA GLY A 129 7.70 13.29 15.58
C GLY A 129 7.23 12.41 14.44
N GLN A 130 7.50 11.13 14.57
CA GLN A 130 7.01 10.10 13.66
C GLN A 130 5.68 9.56 14.16
N VAL A 131 4.72 9.47 13.28
CA VAL A 131 3.37 8.94 13.53
C VAL A 131 3.10 7.82 12.55
N ASP A 132 2.89 6.62 13.08
CA ASP A 132 2.53 5.45 12.29
C ASP A 132 1.01 5.29 12.24
N ILE A 133 0.49 4.98 11.07
CA ILE A 133 -0.93 4.70 10.84
C ILE A 133 -1.05 3.25 10.40
N GLU A 134 -1.79 2.47 11.17
CA GLU A 134 -1.86 1.02 11.03
C GLU A 134 -3.30 0.53 10.91
N LEU A 135 -3.47 -0.55 10.14
CA LEU A 135 -4.68 -1.34 10.10
C LEU A 135 -4.56 -2.48 11.13
N HIS A 136 -5.53 -2.55 12.02
CA HIS A 136 -5.50 -3.48 13.14
C HIS A 136 -5.77 -4.94 12.71
N ASP A 137 -6.83 -5.16 11.95
CA ASP A 137 -7.25 -6.52 11.56
C ASP A 137 -6.34 -7.10 10.48
N LEU A 138 -5.98 -6.29 9.49
CA LEU A 138 -5.02 -6.69 8.45
C LEU A 138 -3.56 -6.67 8.93
N ASN A 139 -3.29 -6.11 10.11
CA ASN A 139 -1.95 -5.99 10.71
C ASN A 139 -0.93 -5.41 9.72
N ARG A 140 -1.22 -4.21 9.20
CA ARG A 140 -0.42 -3.52 8.19
C ARG A 140 -0.21 -2.06 8.55
N THR A 141 1.04 -1.61 8.48
CA THR A 141 1.35 -0.18 8.47
C THR A 141 1.01 0.39 7.10
N VAL A 142 0.10 1.35 7.07
CA VAL A 142 -0.32 2.05 5.86
C VAL A 142 0.71 3.09 5.47
N VAL A 143 0.97 4.01 6.40
CA VAL A 143 1.87 5.16 6.19
C VAL A 143 2.51 5.59 7.49
N THR A 144 3.75 6.04 7.41
CA THR A 144 4.45 6.75 8.46
C THR A 144 4.51 8.23 8.10
N ILE A 145 3.99 9.10 8.96
CA ILE A 145 3.98 10.56 8.74
C ILE A 145 5.05 11.19 9.62
N GLN A 146 5.97 11.92 8.99
CA GLN A 146 6.94 12.75 9.70
C GLN A 146 6.32 14.12 9.99
N VAL A 147 5.86 14.32 11.21
CA VAL A 147 5.25 15.59 11.68
C VAL A 147 6.32 16.55 12.14
N ARG A 148 6.33 17.75 11.56
CA ARG A 148 7.30 18.81 11.84
C ARG A 148 6.62 20.00 12.53
N PRO A 149 7.38 20.81 13.28
CA PRO A 149 6.89 22.07 13.86
C PRO A 149 6.37 23.03 12.81
#